data_59585a347c7efdbcacff48070f71946c
#
_entry.id   59585a347c7efdbcacff48070f71946c
#
_cell.length_a   1.000
_cell.length_b   1.000
_cell.length_c   1.000
_cell.angle_alpha   90.00
_cell.angle_beta   90.00
_cell.angle_gamma   90.00
#
_symmetry.space_group_name_H-M   'P 1'
#
loop_
_entity.id
_entity.type
_entity.pdbx_description
1 polymer ?
#
loop_
_entity_poly.entity_id
_entity_poly.type
_entity_poly.pdbx_seq_one_letter_code
_entity_poly.pdbx_strand_id
1 'polypeptide(L)'
;HSSYFLQIDGKKILVDPVFSGSVSPLKITNKAFEGTDIYTANDIPELDYLVITHDHWDHLDYETVTKIRLKVKQVLTGLGTGAHLESWDYEPTKIIELDWFESSNLGNGFKINAEPARHFSGRGFKRDQAIWASFVLETPKNKIYIGGDSGYDNHFKKIGEKYGKLDLAILETGQYNAAWKYIHMLPGEQLQAMKDLNADRMIAVHNSKFKLALHSWYEPMEKLHELNKEKLRVITPKIGEKVFWQDDNKIYPK
;
A
#
# COMPACT_ATOMS: atom_id res chain seq x y z
N HIS A 1 4.84 -4.53 -4.23
CA HIS A 1 4.36 -3.99 -5.51
C HIS A 1 3.76 -2.60 -5.32
N SER A 2 3.20 -2.35 -4.17
CA SER A 2 2.65 -1.06 -3.75
C SER A 2 3.67 -0.13 -3.08
N SER A 3 4.97 -0.29 -3.35
CA SER A 3 6.01 0.49 -2.67
C SER A 3 5.86 1.99 -2.94
N TYR A 4 5.69 2.79 -1.90
CA TYR A 4 5.68 4.24 -2.03
C TYR A 4 6.20 4.92 -0.78
N PHE A 5 6.76 6.10 -0.98
CA PHE A 5 7.28 6.96 0.07
C PHE A 5 6.39 8.19 0.23
N LEU A 6 5.91 8.41 1.44
CA LEU A 6 5.11 9.56 1.81
C LEU A 6 5.92 10.50 2.71
N GLN A 7 5.88 11.79 2.38
CA GLN A 7 6.31 12.83 3.30
C GLN A 7 5.11 13.71 3.63
N ILE A 8 4.66 13.66 4.88
CA ILE A 8 3.46 14.34 5.32
C ILE A 8 3.62 14.89 6.75
N ASP A 9 3.23 16.15 6.95
CA ASP A 9 3.29 16.86 8.23
C ASP A 9 4.65 16.66 8.95
N GLY A 10 5.74 16.68 8.17
CA GLY A 10 7.12 16.54 8.67
C GLY A 10 7.57 15.11 8.93
N LYS A 11 6.72 14.10 8.71
CA LYS A 11 7.06 12.68 8.87
C LYS A 11 7.38 12.01 7.55
N LYS A 12 8.32 11.07 7.58
CA LYS A 12 8.76 10.24 6.45
C LYS A 12 8.26 8.82 6.68
N ILE A 13 7.44 8.34 5.76
CA ILE A 13 6.75 7.06 5.85
C ILE A 13 7.05 6.27 4.58
N LEU A 14 7.47 5.02 4.72
CA LEU A 14 7.64 4.10 3.61
C LEU A 14 6.64 2.97 3.76
N VAL A 15 5.95 2.63 2.68
CA VAL A 15 4.92 1.58 2.68
C VAL A 15 5.32 0.45 1.74
N ASP A 16 5.21 -0.77 2.22
CA ASP A 16 5.41 -2.03 1.48
C ASP A 16 6.64 -2.01 0.54
N PRO A 17 7.85 -1.74 1.04
CA PRO A 17 8.99 -1.53 0.17
C PRO A 17 9.54 -2.83 -0.41
N VAL A 18 9.63 -2.89 -1.75
CA VAL A 18 10.20 -4.00 -2.51
C VAL A 18 11.23 -3.47 -3.52
N PHE A 19 12.52 -3.57 -3.17
CA PHE A 19 13.64 -3.09 -3.97
C PHE A 19 14.64 -4.20 -4.33
N SER A 20 14.32 -5.48 -4.06
CA SER A 20 15.18 -6.62 -4.42
C SER A 20 15.07 -7.04 -5.89
N GLY A 21 14.10 -6.48 -6.63
CA GLY A 21 13.88 -6.79 -8.04
C GLY A 21 13.13 -8.11 -8.29
N SER A 22 12.70 -8.83 -7.23
CA SER A 22 11.92 -10.07 -7.34
C SER A 22 10.93 -10.19 -6.18
N VAL A 23 9.76 -10.74 -6.46
CA VAL A 23 8.68 -10.97 -5.48
C VAL A 23 8.41 -12.48 -5.28
N SER A 24 9.48 -13.24 -5.16
CA SER A 24 9.43 -14.68 -5.00
C SER A 24 10.58 -15.18 -4.13
N PRO A 25 10.42 -16.30 -3.39
CA PRO A 25 11.51 -16.95 -2.69
C PRO A 25 12.65 -17.39 -3.64
N LEU A 26 12.33 -17.60 -4.91
CA LEU A 26 13.30 -17.89 -5.95
C LEU A 26 13.55 -16.63 -6.80
N LYS A 27 14.71 -16.00 -6.62
CA LYS A 27 15.08 -14.73 -7.30
C LYS A 27 15.04 -14.76 -8.83
N ILE A 28 15.01 -15.92 -9.43
CA ILE A 28 14.92 -16.10 -10.90
C ILE A 28 13.49 -15.98 -11.43
N THR A 29 12.49 -16.01 -10.54
CA THR A 29 11.06 -15.93 -10.88
C THR A 29 10.47 -14.60 -10.46
N ASN A 30 9.35 -14.21 -11.06
CA ASN A 30 8.60 -12.98 -10.74
C ASN A 30 9.49 -11.73 -10.60
N LYS A 31 10.34 -11.53 -11.61
CA LYS A 31 11.21 -10.36 -11.70
C LYS A 31 10.43 -9.09 -12.05
N ALA A 32 10.93 -7.96 -11.57
CA ALA A 32 10.45 -6.66 -11.97
C ALA A 32 10.63 -6.45 -13.48
N PHE A 33 9.72 -5.71 -14.11
CA PHE A 33 9.87 -5.29 -15.50
C PHE A 33 11.14 -4.43 -15.65
N GLU A 34 11.82 -4.56 -16.78
CA GLU A 34 13.02 -3.79 -17.07
C GLU A 34 12.77 -2.27 -16.95
N GLY A 35 13.69 -1.58 -16.29
CA GLY A 35 13.60 -0.12 -16.07
C GLY A 35 12.72 0.30 -14.89
N THR A 36 12.14 -0.63 -14.12
CA THR A 36 11.28 -0.29 -12.97
C THR A 36 12.00 -0.29 -11.61
N ASP A 37 13.23 -0.80 -11.54
CA ASP A 37 14.09 -0.76 -10.35
C ASP A 37 14.92 0.54 -10.32
N ILE A 38 14.21 1.68 -10.17
CA ILE A 38 14.83 3.02 -10.20
C ILE A 38 15.54 3.33 -8.88
N TYR A 39 14.99 2.87 -7.77
CA TYR A 39 15.51 3.08 -6.42
C TYR A 39 15.96 1.77 -5.78
N THR A 40 16.90 1.89 -4.86
CA THR A 40 17.43 0.82 -4.02
C THR A 40 17.20 1.13 -2.55
N ALA A 41 17.43 0.18 -1.67
CA ALA A 41 17.37 0.40 -0.22
C ALA A 41 18.39 1.47 0.26
N ASN A 42 19.45 1.74 -0.50
CA ASN A 42 20.43 2.77 -0.15
C ASN A 42 19.89 4.19 -0.33
N ASP A 43 18.97 4.38 -1.27
CA ASP A 43 18.37 5.69 -1.59
C ASP A 43 17.33 6.10 -0.53
N ILE A 44 16.91 5.17 0.33
CA ILE A 44 15.91 5.43 1.37
C ILE A 44 16.53 6.21 2.53
N PRO A 45 15.97 7.37 2.90
CA PRO A 45 16.44 8.15 4.04
C PRO A 45 16.04 7.51 5.38
N GLU A 46 16.41 8.14 6.49
CA GLU A 46 15.84 7.86 7.82
C GLU A 46 14.31 7.97 7.76
N LEU A 47 13.61 6.98 8.31
CA LEU A 47 12.16 6.86 8.31
C LEU A 47 11.60 7.05 9.72
N ASP A 48 10.53 7.82 9.83
CA ASP A 48 9.74 7.83 11.05
C ASP A 48 8.91 6.54 11.16
N TYR A 49 8.30 6.12 10.05
CA TYR A 49 7.47 4.91 10.02
C TYR A 49 7.72 4.05 8.78
N LEU A 50 7.79 2.74 9.00
CA LEU A 50 7.65 1.71 7.98
C LEU A 50 6.29 1.05 8.16
N VAL A 51 5.43 1.11 7.15
CA VAL A 51 4.12 0.45 7.17
C VAL A 51 4.19 -0.80 6.31
N ILE A 52 3.76 -1.93 6.86
CA ILE A 52 3.61 -3.20 6.14
C ILE A 52 2.16 -3.62 6.22
N THR A 53 1.47 -3.70 5.08
CA THR A 53 0.05 -4.01 5.03
C THR A 53 -0.25 -5.48 5.24
N HIS A 54 0.60 -6.36 4.72
CA HIS A 54 0.54 -7.81 4.89
C HIS A 54 1.86 -8.48 4.47
N ASP A 55 1.98 -9.78 4.68
CA ASP A 55 3.23 -10.52 4.61
C ASP A 55 3.58 -11.10 3.23
N HIS A 56 2.83 -10.82 2.15
CA HIS A 56 3.17 -11.29 0.81
C HIS A 56 4.53 -10.81 0.34
N TRP A 57 5.15 -11.57 -0.58
CA TRP A 57 6.50 -11.31 -1.07
C TRP A 57 6.66 -9.97 -1.77
N ASP A 58 5.60 -9.45 -2.36
CA ASP A 58 5.56 -8.16 -3.05
C ASP A 58 5.14 -6.97 -2.16
N HIS A 59 5.03 -7.19 -0.84
CA HIS A 59 4.77 -6.17 0.19
C HIS A 59 5.79 -6.20 1.31
N LEU A 60 6.26 -7.40 1.70
CA LEU A 60 7.26 -7.59 2.72
C LEU A 60 8.50 -8.27 2.11
N ASP A 61 9.39 -7.46 1.54
CA ASP A 61 10.63 -7.93 0.91
C ASP A 61 11.76 -8.02 1.95
N TYR A 62 12.19 -9.25 2.26
CA TYR A 62 13.25 -9.54 3.21
C TYR A 62 14.52 -8.72 2.97
N GLU A 63 15.01 -8.70 1.72
CA GLU A 63 16.26 -7.99 1.41
C GLU A 63 16.15 -6.48 1.60
N THR A 64 15.01 -5.91 1.23
CA THR A 64 14.76 -4.48 1.38
C THR A 64 14.65 -4.12 2.86
N VAL A 65 13.75 -4.79 3.60
CA VAL A 65 13.49 -4.39 5.00
C VAL A 65 14.72 -4.61 5.88
N THR A 66 15.50 -5.69 5.67
CA THR A 66 16.73 -5.90 6.42
C THR A 66 17.80 -4.84 6.16
N LYS A 67 17.94 -4.39 4.91
CA LYS A 67 18.89 -3.31 4.54
C LYS A 67 18.52 -1.95 5.14
N ILE A 68 17.22 -1.64 5.24
CA ILE A 68 16.77 -0.34 5.79
C ILE A 68 16.55 -0.38 7.29
N ARG A 69 16.67 -1.52 7.96
CA ARG A 69 16.34 -1.74 9.37
C ARG A 69 16.84 -0.64 10.31
N LEU A 70 18.11 -0.26 10.19
CA LEU A 70 18.72 0.78 11.05
C LEU A 70 18.22 2.20 10.76
N LYS A 71 17.56 2.41 9.61
CA LYS A 71 16.98 3.70 9.22
C LYS A 71 15.54 3.86 9.72
N VAL A 72 14.90 2.80 10.24
CA VAL A 72 13.51 2.78 10.67
C VAL A 72 13.41 3.05 12.17
N LYS A 73 12.62 4.07 12.54
CA LYS A 73 12.32 4.36 13.95
C LYS A 73 11.24 3.42 14.49
N GLN A 74 10.17 3.21 13.71
CA GLN A 74 9.04 2.38 14.12
C GLN A 74 8.40 1.67 12.92
N VAL A 75 7.98 0.43 13.12
CA VAL A 75 7.22 -0.37 12.16
C VAL A 75 5.76 -0.43 12.60
N LEU A 76 4.84 -0.29 11.65
CA LEU A 76 3.40 -0.36 11.83
C LEU A 76 2.87 -1.47 10.93
N THR A 77 2.23 -2.48 11.49
CA THR A 77 1.78 -3.63 10.69
C THR A 77 0.59 -4.34 11.30
N GLY A 78 0.00 -5.27 10.56
CA GLY A 78 -1.04 -6.16 11.04
C GLY A 78 -0.47 -7.24 11.96
N LEU A 79 -1.30 -7.73 12.88
CA LEU A 79 -0.97 -8.76 13.86
C LEU A 79 -0.42 -10.03 13.17
N GLY A 80 0.70 -10.55 13.68
CA GLY A 80 1.41 -11.73 13.18
C GLY A 80 2.53 -11.42 12.17
N THR A 81 2.52 -10.28 11.50
CA THR A 81 3.57 -9.88 10.56
C THR A 81 4.87 -9.53 11.29
N GLY A 82 4.79 -9.02 12.50
CA GLY A 82 5.94 -8.68 13.34
C GLY A 82 6.88 -9.86 13.58
N ALA A 83 6.36 -11.07 13.69
CA ALA A 83 7.17 -12.27 13.86
C ALA A 83 8.21 -12.48 12.74
N HIS A 84 7.90 -12.12 11.49
CA HIS A 84 8.87 -12.13 10.40
C HIS A 84 9.97 -11.10 10.65
N LEU A 85 9.60 -9.88 11.01
CA LEU A 85 10.53 -8.79 11.25
C LEU A 85 11.46 -9.07 12.44
N GLU A 86 10.92 -9.61 13.53
CA GLU A 86 11.71 -10.05 14.68
C GLU A 86 12.72 -11.13 14.30
N SER A 87 12.31 -12.12 13.50
CA SER A 87 13.21 -13.15 12.98
C SER A 87 14.30 -12.59 12.06
N TRP A 88 14.16 -11.36 11.57
CA TRP A 88 15.13 -10.62 10.75
C TRP A 88 15.81 -9.49 11.54
N ASP A 89 15.93 -9.67 12.84
CA ASP A 89 16.63 -8.79 13.80
C ASP A 89 16.02 -7.40 13.97
N TYR A 90 14.75 -7.19 13.68
CA TYR A 90 14.08 -5.97 14.14
C TYR A 90 13.87 -6.03 15.66
N GLU A 91 14.11 -4.94 16.34
CA GLU A 91 13.84 -4.83 17.78
C GLU A 91 12.31 -4.88 18.04
N PRO A 92 11.80 -5.81 18.88
CA PRO A 92 10.35 -5.91 19.15
C PRO A 92 9.72 -4.60 19.61
N THR A 93 10.48 -3.79 20.37
CA THR A 93 10.02 -2.48 20.86
C THR A 93 9.76 -1.44 19.78
N LYS A 94 10.27 -1.67 18.57
CA LYS A 94 10.04 -0.83 17.40
C LYS A 94 8.83 -1.28 16.55
N ILE A 95 8.24 -2.42 16.87
CA ILE A 95 7.14 -3.00 16.08
C ILE A 95 5.82 -2.74 16.83
N ILE A 96 4.91 -2.08 16.15
CA ILE A 96 3.50 -1.95 16.58
C ILE A 96 2.68 -2.84 15.66
N GLU A 97 2.13 -3.90 16.25
CA GLU A 97 1.15 -4.76 15.60
C GLU A 97 -0.26 -4.39 16.04
N LEU A 98 -1.18 -4.34 15.10
CA LEU A 98 -2.57 -3.99 15.33
C LEU A 98 -3.48 -5.06 14.72
N ASP A 99 -4.49 -5.49 15.45
CA ASP A 99 -5.61 -6.25 14.90
C ASP A 99 -6.60 -5.29 14.22
N TRP A 100 -7.49 -5.82 13.39
CA TRP A 100 -8.55 -5.00 12.79
C TRP A 100 -9.32 -4.23 13.84
N PHE A 101 -9.59 -2.96 13.55
CA PHE A 101 -10.28 -1.99 14.41
C PHE A 101 -9.45 -1.48 15.60
N GLU A 102 -8.23 -1.95 15.78
CA GLU A 102 -7.31 -1.40 16.76
C GLU A 102 -6.60 -0.15 16.24
N SER A 103 -6.06 0.62 17.16
CA SER A 103 -5.35 1.85 16.82
C SER A 103 -4.20 2.12 17.78
N SER A 104 -3.19 2.84 17.30
CA SER A 104 -2.08 3.32 18.11
C SER A 104 -1.85 4.82 17.93
N ASN A 105 -1.64 5.50 19.04
CA ASN A 105 -1.24 6.91 19.05
C ASN A 105 0.28 6.99 18.86
N LEU A 106 0.71 7.67 17.81
CA LEU A 106 2.11 7.80 17.43
C LEU A 106 2.76 9.12 17.94
N GLY A 107 2.00 9.89 18.73
CA GLY A 107 2.42 11.19 19.22
C GLY A 107 2.32 12.31 18.18
N ASN A 108 2.49 13.54 18.64
CA ASN A 108 2.47 14.75 17.80
C ASN A 108 1.24 14.88 16.86
N GLY A 109 0.08 14.38 17.30
CA GLY A 109 -1.14 14.40 16.53
C GLY A 109 -1.25 13.33 15.43
N PHE A 110 -0.32 12.35 15.39
CA PHE A 110 -0.40 11.20 14.51
C PHE A 110 -1.06 10.01 15.21
N LYS A 111 -1.96 9.35 14.52
CA LYS A 111 -2.61 8.12 14.95
C LYS A 111 -2.76 7.19 13.75
N ILE A 112 -2.47 5.91 13.95
CA ILE A 112 -2.71 4.85 12.97
C ILE A 112 -3.86 3.97 13.44
N ASN A 113 -4.77 3.65 12.54
CA ASN A 113 -5.91 2.76 12.80
C ASN A 113 -5.86 1.62 11.79
N ALA A 114 -5.85 0.38 12.25
CA ALA A 114 -5.93 -0.80 11.39
C ALA A 114 -7.39 -1.09 11.05
N GLU A 115 -7.66 -1.31 9.78
CA GLU A 115 -9.00 -1.57 9.25
C GLU A 115 -8.98 -2.83 8.37
N PRO A 116 -10.14 -3.50 8.21
CA PRO A 116 -10.23 -4.67 7.35
C PRO A 116 -9.85 -4.37 5.90
N ALA A 117 -9.25 -5.37 5.27
CA ALA A 117 -9.14 -5.49 3.82
C ALA A 117 -9.69 -6.87 3.41
N ARG A 118 -9.91 -7.10 2.13
CA ARG A 118 -10.37 -8.38 1.62
C ARG A 118 -9.28 -9.05 0.82
N HIS A 119 -8.41 -9.77 1.53
CA HIS A 119 -7.23 -10.40 0.95
C HIS A 119 -6.91 -11.71 1.70
N PHE A 120 -5.66 -12.09 1.81
CA PHE A 120 -5.14 -13.20 2.59
C PHE A 120 -3.67 -12.94 2.94
N SER A 121 -3.10 -13.74 3.83
CA SER A 121 -1.67 -13.69 4.16
C SER A 121 -0.97 -15.01 3.85
N GLY A 122 0.36 -14.96 3.68
CA GLY A 122 1.17 -16.15 3.53
C GLY A 122 2.47 -15.97 2.75
N ARG A 123 3.56 -16.45 3.36
CA ARG A 123 4.91 -16.48 2.78
C ARG A 123 5.45 -17.88 2.56
N GLY A 124 4.72 -18.91 2.95
CA GLY A 124 5.19 -20.29 2.91
C GLY A 124 4.06 -21.28 2.69
N PHE A 125 4.23 -22.51 3.19
CA PHE A 125 3.22 -23.56 3.04
C PHE A 125 1.98 -23.36 3.90
N LYS A 126 2.07 -22.56 4.98
CA LYS A 126 0.94 -22.22 5.83
C LYS A 126 0.46 -20.82 5.48
N ARG A 127 -0.84 -20.68 5.22
CA ARG A 127 -1.52 -19.40 4.99
C ARG A 127 -2.15 -18.88 6.28
N ASP A 128 -2.52 -17.61 6.27
CA ASP A 128 -3.33 -16.95 7.30
C ASP A 128 -2.72 -17.04 8.71
N GLN A 129 -1.39 -16.90 8.80
CA GLN A 129 -0.66 -16.83 10.06
C GLN A 129 -0.46 -15.39 10.55
N ALA A 130 -0.78 -14.42 9.71
CA ALA A 130 -0.82 -13.00 10.01
C ALA A 130 -2.11 -12.42 9.46
N ILE A 131 -2.57 -11.29 9.95
CA ILE A 131 -3.67 -10.57 9.33
C ILE A 131 -3.15 -9.69 8.19
N TRP A 132 -4.01 -9.40 7.25
CA TRP A 132 -3.85 -8.40 6.20
C TRP A 132 -4.70 -7.19 6.57
N ALA A 133 -4.17 -6.01 6.47
CA ALA A 133 -4.85 -4.82 6.93
C ALA A 133 -4.71 -3.67 5.94
N SER A 134 -5.73 -2.84 5.89
CA SER A 134 -5.63 -1.46 5.46
C SER A 134 -5.43 -0.56 6.69
N PHE A 135 -5.00 0.67 6.47
CA PHE A 135 -4.81 1.60 7.57
C PHE A 135 -5.41 2.96 7.26
N VAL A 136 -5.97 3.59 8.29
CA VAL A 136 -6.27 5.03 8.26
C VAL A 136 -5.24 5.74 9.11
N LEU A 137 -4.40 6.52 8.46
CA LEU A 137 -3.43 7.39 9.12
C LEU A 137 -4.04 8.78 9.31
N GLU A 138 -4.26 9.14 10.56
CA GLU A 138 -4.64 10.49 10.95
C GLU A 138 -3.37 11.27 11.30
N THR A 139 -3.23 12.46 10.72
CA THR A 139 -2.14 13.40 10.98
C THR A 139 -2.72 14.71 11.52
N PRO A 140 -1.92 15.67 11.97
CA PRO A 140 -2.46 16.96 12.41
C PRO A 140 -3.34 17.68 11.39
N LYS A 141 -3.16 17.40 10.09
CA LYS A 141 -3.85 18.13 9.02
C LYS A 141 -4.63 17.26 8.05
N ASN A 142 -4.36 15.95 7.99
CA ASN A 142 -4.88 15.09 6.95
C ASN A 142 -5.32 13.73 7.50
N LYS A 143 -6.25 13.09 6.77
CA LYS A 143 -6.60 11.68 6.95
C LYS A 143 -6.32 10.93 5.65
N ILE A 144 -5.48 9.91 5.73
CA ILE A 144 -5.02 9.14 4.58
C ILE A 144 -5.38 7.67 4.75
N TYR A 145 -6.03 7.11 3.74
CA TYR A 145 -6.26 5.68 3.66
C TYR A 145 -5.11 5.01 2.91
N ILE A 146 -4.49 4.02 3.54
CA ILE A 146 -3.43 3.15 3.02
C ILE A 146 -4.08 1.79 2.77
N GLY A 147 -4.37 1.47 1.51
CA GLY A 147 -5.24 0.35 1.17
C GLY A 147 -4.59 -1.03 1.30
N GLY A 148 -3.32 -1.19 0.96
CA GLY A 148 -2.74 -2.50 0.70
C GLY A 148 -3.46 -3.20 -0.46
N ASP A 149 -3.45 -4.53 -0.47
CA ASP A 149 -4.18 -5.33 -1.44
C ASP A 149 -5.57 -5.70 -0.91
N SER A 150 -6.57 -5.58 -1.76
CA SER A 150 -7.95 -5.89 -1.39
C SER A 150 -8.86 -6.10 -2.60
N GLY A 151 -9.71 -7.11 -2.58
CA GLY A 151 -10.91 -7.13 -3.40
C GLY A 151 -11.92 -6.10 -2.91
N TYR A 152 -12.79 -5.64 -3.82
CA TYR A 152 -13.85 -4.70 -3.46
C TYR A 152 -14.93 -5.37 -2.59
N ASP A 153 -15.31 -4.68 -1.50
CA ASP A 153 -16.43 -5.08 -0.63
C ASP A 153 -16.94 -3.89 0.20
N ASN A 154 -17.96 -4.12 0.99
CA ASN A 154 -18.63 -3.12 1.84
C ASN A 154 -17.74 -2.51 2.94
N HIS A 155 -16.53 -3.07 3.19
CA HIS A 155 -15.61 -2.51 4.18
C HIS A 155 -15.18 -1.09 3.80
N PHE A 156 -15.00 -0.77 2.51
CA PHE A 156 -14.67 0.60 2.07
C PHE A 156 -15.72 1.61 2.51
N LYS A 157 -17.00 1.29 2.33
CA LYS A 157 -18.11 2.15 2.77
C LYS A 157 -18.16 2.32 4.29
N LYS A 158 -17.98 1.23 5.04
CA LYS A 158 -17.94 1.27 6.50
C LYS A 158 -16.79 2.13 7.03
N ILE A 159 -15.62 2.08 6.38
CA ILE A 159 -14.47 2.90 6.72
C ILE A 159 -14.79 4.38 6.42
N GLY A 160 -15.35 4.69 5.25
CA GLY A 160 -15.78 6.05 4.90
C GLY A 160 -16.81 6.62 5.88
N GLU A 161 -17.79 5.82 6.29
CA GLU A 161 -18.77 6.19 7.31
C GLU A 161 -18.12 6.44 8.68
N LYS A 162 -17.16 5.60 9.08
CA LYS A 162 -16.46 5.70 10.36
C LYS A 162 -15.56 6.93 10.48
N TYR A 163 -14.78 7.24 9.42
CA TYR A 163 -13.78 8.31 9.46
C TYR A 163 -14.25 9.63 8.84
N GLY A 164 -15.40 9.61 8.15
CA GLY A 164 -15.89 10.75 7.40
C GLY A 164 -15.02 11.05 6.17
N LYS A 165 -14.84 12.32 5.85
CA LYS A 165 -14.03 12.70 4.68
C LYS A 165 -12.57 12.31 4.88
N LEU A 166 -12.01 11.59 3.89
CA LEU A 166 -10.60 11.31 3.76
C LEU A 166 -9.97 12.25 2.72
N ASP A 167 -8.77 12.74 2.99
CA ASP A 167 -8.08 13.65 2.07
C ASP A 167 -7.45 12.89 0.90
N LEU A 168 -6.98 11.65 1.18
CA LEU A 168 -6.33 10.81 0.20
C LEU A 168 -6.64 9.34 0.45
N ALA A 169 -6.96 8.59 -0.60
CA ALA A 169 -6.96 7.14 -0.62
C ALA A 169 -5.82 6.62 -1.53
N ILE A 170 -5.00 5.71 -1.02
CA ILE A 170 -3.96 5.03 -1.81
C ILE A 170 -4.46 3.61 -2.02
N LEU A 171 -4.83 3.31 -3.27
CA LEU A 171 -5.55 2.08 -3.63
C LEU A 171 -4.78 1.26 -4.66
N GLU A 172 -4.80 -0.06 -4.48
CA GLU A 172 -4.29 -0.97 -5.49
C GLU A 172 -5.02 -0.79 -6.82
N THR A 173 -4.27 -0.82 -7.90
CA THR A 173 -4.79 -0.73 -9.27
C THR A 173 -3.91 -1.61 -10.15
N GLY A 174 -3.74 -2.85 -9.71
CA GLY A 174 -2.87 -3.83 -10.34
C GLY A 174 -3.51 -4.58 -11.49
N GLN A 175 -2.74 -5.50 -12.05
CA GLN A 175 -3.28 -6.49 -12.96
C GLN A 175 -4.32 -7.35 -12.24
N TYR A 176 -5.39 -7.72 -12.92
CA TYR A 176 -6.60 -8.34 -12.36
C TYR A 176 -7.00 -9.62 -13.09
N ASN A 177 -7.86 -10.40 -12.46
CA ASN A 177 -8.51 -11.54 -13.08
C ASN A 177 -9.85 -11.84 -12.37
N ALA A 178 -10.88 -12.20 -13.11
CA ALA A 178 -12.19 -12.53 -12.55
C ALA A 178 -12.14 -13.69 -11.53
N ALA A 179 -11.16 -14.59 -11.66
CA ALA A 179 -10.99 -15.72 -10.74
C ALA A 179 -10.54 -15.29 -9.33
N TRP A 180 -9.92 -14.12 -9.17
CA TRP A 180 -9.48 -13.60 -7.88
C TRP A 180 -10.08 -12.25 -7.48
N LYS A 181 -11.27 -11.92 -8.03
CA LYS A 181 -12.01 -10.68 -7.74
C LYS A 181 -12.25 -10.41 -6.24
N TYR A 182 -12.09 -11.43 -5.41
CA TYR A 182 -12.27 -11.30 -3.97
C TYR A 182 -11.01 -10.84 -3.23
N ILE A 183 -9.86 -10.86 -3.87
CA ILE A 183 -8.57 -10.51 -3.27
C ILE A 183 -7.87 -9.36 -4.00
N HIS A 184 -8.34 -9.00 -5.20
CA HIS A 184 -7.90 -7.83 -5.97
C HIS A 184 -9.10 -7.19 -6.67
N MET A 185 -9.11 -5.86 -6.73
CA MET A 185 -10.19 -5.10 -7.36
C MET A 185 -10.20 -5.30 -8.88
N LEU A 186 -11.39 -5.47 -9.43
CA LEU A 186 -11.62 -5.43 -10.88
C LEU A 186 -11.66 -3.98 -11.39
N PRO A 187 -11.49 -3.76 -12.71
CA PRO A 187 -11.52 -2.41 -13.28
C PRO A 187 -12.77 -1.63 -12.91
N GLY A 188 -12.59 -0.40 -12.43
CA GLY A 188 -13.65 0.49 -11.98
C GLY A 188 -14.05 0.34 -10.50
N GLU A 189 -13.73 -0.79 -9.86
CA GLU A 189 -13.99 -0.97 -8.42
C GLU A 189 -13.15 -0.02 -7.58
N GLN A 190 -11.96 0.38 -8.03
CA GLN A 190 -11.12 1.40 -7.37
C GLN A 190 -11.82 2.76 -7.28
N LEU A 191 -12.54 3.15 -8.36
CA LEU A 191 -13.30 4.39 -8.39
C LEU A 191 -14.49 4.33 -7.44
N GLN A 192 -15.15 3.17 -7.35
CA GLN A 192 -16.22 2.95 -6.39
C GLN A 192 -15.67 2.95 -4.96
N ALA A 193 -14.54 2.27 -4.70
CA ALA A 193 -13.89 2.27 -3.39
C ALA A 193 -13.49 3.68 -2.95
N MET A 194 -12.97 4.52 -3.86
CA MET A 194 -12.69 5.93 -3.58
C MET A 194 -13.93 6.69 -3.12
N LYS A 195 -15.08 6.48 -3.79
CA LYS A 195 -16.36 7.11 -3.42
C LYS A 195 -16.86 6.61 -2.08
N ASP A 196 -16.82 5.31 -1.86
CA ASP A 196 -17.28 4.68 -0.62
C ASP A 196 -16.43 5.11 0.59
N LEU A 197 -15.13 5.28 0.41
CA LEU A 197 -14.22 5.85 1.39
C LEU A 197 -14.45 7.34 1.65
N ASN A 198 -15.29 8.00 0.86
CA ASN A 198 -15.47 9.46 0.89
C ASN A 198 -14.13 10.21 0.74
N ALA A 199 -13.26 9.71 -0.15
CA ALA A 199 -11.92 10.27 -0.36
C ALA A 199 -11.94 11.38 -1.41
N ASP A 200 -11.28 12.51 -1.11
CA ASP A 200 -11.17 13.64 -2.04
C ASP A 200 -10.29 13.31 -3.25
N ARG A 201 -9.22 12.54 -3.02
CA ARG A 201 -8.23 12.17 -4.04
C ARG A 201 -7.85 10.70 -3.90
N MET A 202 -7.36 10.13 -5.00
CA MET A 202 -6.83 8.77 -5.04
C MET A 202 -5.47 8.74 -5.71
N ILE A 203 -4.53 7.99 -5.14
CA ILE A 203 -3.29 7.57 -5.82
C ILE A 203 -3.42 6.09 -6.17
N ALA A 204 -3.20 5.78 -7.45
CA ALA A 204 -3.17 4.41 -7.95
C ALA A 204 -1.78 3.79 -7.72
N VAL A 205 -1.73 2.66 -7.01
CA VAL A 205 -0.51 1.90 -6.72
C VAL A 205 -0.67 0.43 -7.13
N HIS A 206 0.30 -0.42 -6.85
CA HIS A 206 0.28 -1.86 -7.14
C HIS A 206 0.25 -2.19 -8.64
N ASN A 207 0.90 -1.36 -9.47
CA ASN A 207 0.91 -1.52 -10.92
C ASN A 207 2.30 -1.35 -11.52
N SER A 208 2.44 -1.78 -12.77
CA SER A 208 3.57 -1.48 -13.66
C SER A 208 4.94 -2.01 -13.23
N LYS A 209 5.09 -2.73 -12.11
CA LYS A 209 6.41 -3.21 -11.65
C LYS A 209 6.59 -4.72 -11.80
N PHE A 210 5.63 -5.53 -11.41
CA PHE A 210 5.71 -6.98 -11.49
C PHE A 210 4.52 -7.57 -12.26
N LYS A 211 4.75 -8.70 -12.92
CA LYS A 211 3.69 -9.42 -13.61
C LYS A 211 2.85 -10.22 -12.62
N LEU A 212 1.53 -9.97 -12.63
CA LEU A 212 0.55 -10.72 -11.85
C LEU A 212 -0.41 -11.50 -12.76
N ALA A 213 -0.84 -10.93 -13.88
CA ALA A 213 -1.81 -11.54 -14.80
C ALA A 213 -1.26 -11.67 -16.22
N LEU A 214 -2.11 -12.11 -17.15
CA LEU A 214 -1.72 -12.39 -18.54
C LEU A 214 -2.00 -11.23 -19.50
N HIS A 215 -2.82 -10.26 -19.10
CA HIS A 215 -3.05 -9.06 -19.90
C HIS A 215 -1.89 -8.07 -19.82
N SER A 216 -1.91 -7.02 -20.63
CA SER A 216 -0.84 -6.02 -20.68
C SER A 216 -0.63 -5.32 -19.34
N TRP A 217 0.62 -5.05 -18.98
CA TRP A 217 0.97 -4.41 -17.70
C TRP A 217 0.39 -3.00 -17.53
N TYR A 218 0.09 -2.32 -18.63
CA TYR A 218 -0.49 -0.97 -18.65
C TYR A 218 -2.02 -0.95 -18.68
N GLU A 219 -2.66 -2.08 -18.98
CA GLU A 219 -4.13 -2.18 -19.12
C GLU A 219 -4.89 -1.71 -17.87
N PRO A 220 -4.45 -2.00 -16.62
CA PRO A 220 -5.14 -1.48 -15.44
C PRO A 220 -5.26 0.03 -15.43
N MET A 221 -4.19 0.75 -15.82
CA MET A 221 -4.19 2.21 -15.88
C MET A 221 -5.10 2.74 -17.00
N GLU A 222 -5.07 2.11 -18.18
CA GLU A 222 -5.97 2.48 -19.28
C GLU A 222 -7.43 2.30 -18.87
N LYS A 223 -7.77 1.17 -18.23
CA LYS A 223 -9.12 0.92 -17.73
C LYS A 223 -9.55 1.90 -16.64
N LEU A 224 -8.67 2.23 -15.72
CA LEU A 224 -8.95 3.23 -14.69
C LEU A 224 -9.32 4.59 -15.33
N HIS A 225 -8.56 5.02 -16.34
CA HIS A 225 -8.84 6.27 -17.04
C HIS A 225 -10.10 6.20 -17.90
N GLU A 226 -10.29 5.10 -18.64
CA GLU A 226 -11.48 4.87 -19.47
C GLU A 226 -12.76 4.92 -18.63
N LEU A 227 -12.75 4.31 -17.44
CA LEU A 227 -13.91 4.18 -16.56
C LEU A 227 -14.16 5.42 -15.68
N ASN A 228 -13.20 6.31 -15.52
CA ASN A 228 -13.34 7.54 -14.72
C ASN A 228 -14.18 8.60 -15.44
N LYS A 229 -15.42 8.28 -15.78
CA LYS A 229 -16.35 9.21 -16.47
C LYS A 229 -16.80 10.35 -15.59
N GLU A 230 -16.83 10.16 -14.28
CA GLU A 230 -17.17 11.17 -13.29
C GLU A 230 -16.03 12.17 -13.03
N LYS A 231 -14.87 11.97 -13.65
CA LYS A 231 -13.66 12.80 -13.46
C LYS A 231 -13.23 12.92 -12.00
N LEU A 232 -13.32 11.81 -11.27
CA LEU A 232 -12.77 11.73 -9.91
C LEU A 232 -11.27 12.10 -9.92
N ARG A 233 -10.80 12.70 -8.84
CA ARG A 233 -9.42 13.17 -8.71
C ARG A 233 -8.45 12.01 -8.50
N VAL A 234 -8.07 11.38 -9.60
CA VAL A 234 -7.14 10.24 -9.62
C VAL A 234 -5.75 10.70 -10.06
N ILE A 235 -4.74 10.30 -9.28
CA ILE A 235 -3.33 10.59 -9.52
C ILE A 235 -2.64 9.29 -9.90
N THR A 236 -1.99 9.27 -11.07
CA THR A 236 -1.30 8.09 -11.61
C THR A 236 0.18 8.41 -11.88
N PRO A 237 1.02 8.43 -10.82
CA PRO A 237 2.43 8.76 -10.99
C PRO A 237 3.16 7.65 -11.76
N LYS A 238 4.18 8.03 -12.51
CA LYS A 238 5.15 7.06 -13.03
C LYS A 238 5.98 6.50 -11.86
N ILE A 239 6.53 5.30 -12.04
CA ILE A 239 7.45 4.73 -11.04
C ILE A 239 8.60 5.72 -10.79
N GLY A 240 8.82 6.06 -9.51
CA GLY A 240 9.82 7.02 -9.07
C GLY A 240 9.46 8.49 -9.25
N GLU A 241 8.30 8.80 -9.79
CA GLU A 241 7.86 10.19 -9.92
C GLU A 241 7.47 10.77 -8.55
N LYS A 242 8.05 11.95 -8.24
CA LYS A 242 7.61 12.75 -7.10
C LYS A 242 6.36 13.53 -7.47
N VAL A 243 5.30 13.36 -6.71
CA VAL A 243 4.06 14.12 -6.86
C VAL A 243 3.68 14.86 -5.59
N PHE A 244 3.15 16.05 -5.73
CA PHE A 244 2.46 16.76 -4.66
C PHE A 244 0.98 16.43 -4.81
N TRP A 245 0.49 15.49 -4.00
CA TRP A 245 -0.86 14.94 -4.17
C TRP A 245 -1.98 15.96 -3.98
N GLN A 246 -1.69 17.11 -3.38
CA GLN A 246 -2.61 18.26 -3.26
C GLN A 246 -2.63 19.15 -4.52
N ASP A 247 -1.73 18.92 -5.49
CA ASP A 247 -1.66 19.71 -6.72
C ASP A 247 -2.64 19.19 -7.77
N ASP A 248 -3.67 20.00 -8.10
CA ASP A 248 -4.68 19.65 -9.10
C ASP A 248 -4.11 19.47 -10.52
N ASN A 249 -2.91 19.99 -10.80
CA ASN A 249 -2.26 19.77 -12.10
C ASN A 249 -1.81 18.30 -12.32
N LYS A 250 -1.79 17.50 -11.28
CA LYS A 250 -1.42 16.07 -11.33
C LYS A 250 -2.62 15.12 -11.38
N ILE A 251 -3.83 15.67 -11.42
CA ILE A 251 -5.06 14.88 -11.55
C ILE A 251 -5.27 14.48 -13.00
N TYR A 252 -5.64 13.24 -13.24
CA TYR A 252 -5.97 12.71 -14.56
C TYR A 252 -7.45 12.29 -14.63
N PRO A 253 -8.15 12.48 -15.76
CA PRO A 253 -7.76 13.29 -16.93
C PRO A 253 -7.89 14.80 -16.66
N LYS A 254 -7.03 15.56 -17.35
CA LYS A 254 -7.14 17.04 -17.35
C LYS A 254 -8.37 17.50 -18.11
#